data_a487ad6447a2fda358663029cc747c56
#
_entry.id   a487ad6447a2fda358663029cc747c56
#
_cell.length_a   1.000
_cell.length_b   1.000
_cell.length_c   1.000
_cell.angle_alpha   90.00
_cell.angle_beta   90.00
_cell.angle_gamma   90.00
#
_symmetry.space_group_name_H-M   'P 1'
#
loop_
_entity.id
_entity.type
_entity.pdbx_description
1 polymer ?
#
loop_
_entity_poly.entity_id
_entity_poly.type
_entity_poly.pdbx_seq_one_letter_code
_entity_poly.pdbx_strand_id
1 'polypeptide(L)'
;MADKIHHIVEILDVEPFKITCKWDTGEVRVNDLETRFPEWERHPHLHPLLDYKIFRDVTVGEDGTLQWPSVPVTVTFLGKTITEPLDLDPIVLYETSKPRSAYRLVPVEEAA
;
A
#
# COMPACT_ATOMS: atom_id res chain seq x y z
N MET A 1 -18.07 -13.91 14.38
CA MET A 1 -17.32 -12.99 14.83
C MET A 1 -16.88 -12.00 13.85
N ALA A 2 -16.93 -10.82 14.15
CA ALA A 2 -16.52 -9.82 13.22
C ALA A 2 -15.03 -9.94 12.95
N ASP A 3 -14.68 -9.83 11.72
CA ASP A 3 -13.29 -9.86 11.41
C ASP A 3 -12.68 -8.55 11.81
N LYS A 4 -11.53 -8.66 12.42
CA LYS A 4 -10.83 -7.48 12.84
C LYS A 4 -10.09 -6.89 11.66
N ILE A 5 -10.24 -5.60 11.47
CA ILE A 5 -9.49 -4.92 10.43
C ILE A 5 -8.14 -4.54 11.01
N HIS A 6 -7.08 -4.98 10.34
CA HIS A 6 -5.72 -4.64 10.77
C HIS A 6 -5.31 -3.32 10.17
N HIS A 7 -4.50 -2.58 10.91
CA HIS A 7 -4.09 -1.26 10.50
C HIS A 7 -2.58 -1.15 10.46
N ILE A 8 -2.08 -0.34 9.56
CA ILE A 8 -0.67 -0.05 9.47
C ILE A 8 -0.35 1.02 10.49
N VAL A 9 0.70 0.78 11.29
CA VAL A 9 1.11 1.75 12.29
C VAL A 9 2.34 2.53 11.85
N GLU A 10 3.11 2.00 10.91
CA GLU A 10 4.33 2.67 10.51
C GLU A 10 4.84 2.12 9.18
N ILE A 11 5.34 2.99 8.32
CA ILE A 11 6.04 2.59 7.12
C ILE A 11 7.51 2.50 7.48
N LEU A 12 8.11 1.33 7.28
CA LEU A 12 9.50 1.11 7.62
C LEU A 12 10.44 1.31 6.44
N ASP A 13 9.96 1.02 5.23
CA ASP A 13 10.82 1.13 4.06
C ASP A 13 9.96 1.26 2.82
N VAL A 14 10.44 2.02 1.84
CA VAL A 14 9.79 2.18 0.55
C VAL A 14 10.83 1.92 -0.52
N GLU A 15 10.57 0.92 -1.34
CA GLU A 15 11.42 0.60 -2.49
C GLU A 15 10.57 0.72 -3.73
N PRO A 16 11.15 0.69 -4.92
CA PRO A 16 10.31 0.74 -6.12
C PRO A 16 9.24 -0.32 -6.07
N PHE A 17 8.04 0.15 -5.81
CA PHE A 17 6.77 -0.58 -5.82
C PHE A 17 6.66 -1.67 -4.77
N LYS A 18 7.47 -1.56 -3.70
CA LYS A 18 7.33 -2.40 -2.51
C LYS A 18 7.37 -1.51 -1.29
N ILE A 19 6.47 -1.76 -0.36
CA ILE A 19 6.40 -0.99 0.87
C ILE A 19 6.40 -1.96 2.04
N THR A 20 7.37 -1.78 2.93
CA THR A 20 7.45 -2.60 4.13
C THR A 20 6.78 -1.84 5.26
N CYS A 21 5.82 -2.46 5.90
CA CYS A 21 5.03 -1.81 6.92
C CYS A 21 5.01 -2.63 8.20
N LYS A 22 4.89 -1.90 9.31
CA LYS A 22 4.59 -2.53 10.59
C LYS A 22 3.10 -2.40 10.81
N TRP A 23 2.47 -3.51 11.18
CA TRP A 23 1.03 -3.56 11.40
C TRP A 23 0.70 -3.58 12.88
N ASP A 24 -0.56 -3.32 13.20
CA ASP A 24 -1.00 -3.30 14.58
C ASP A 24 -0.94 -4.68 15.24
N THR A 25 -0.73 -5.73 14.46
CA THR A 25 -0.50 -7.06 14.98
C THR A 25 0.93 -7.21 15.52
N GLY A 26 1.79 -6.25 15.27
CA GLY A 26 3.21 -6.38 15.58
C GLY A 26 4.01 -6.96 14.43
N GLU A 27 3.35 -7.42 13.38
CA GLU A 27 4.04 -8.02 12.24
C GLU A 27 4.68 -6.96 11.36
N VAL A 28 5.80 -7.33 10.76
CA VAL A 28 6.41 -6.52 9.70
C VAL A 28 6.16 -7.27 8.40
N ARG A 29 5.43 -6.65 7.50
CA ARG A 29 5.00 -7.30 6.27
C ARG A 29 5.34 -6.42 5.08
N VAL A 30 5.59 -7.07 3.96
CA VAL A 30 5.95 -6.39 2.71
C VAL A 30 4.75 -6.41 1.78
N ASN A 31 4.41 -5.24 1.26
CA ASN A 31 3.38 -5.11 0.25
C ASN A 31 4.07 -4.94 -1.10
N ASP A 32 4.06 -6.00 -1.90
CA ASP A 32 4.64 -5.95 -3.24
C ASP A 32 3.55 -5.51 -4.18
N LEU A 33 3.55 -4.23 -4.49
CA LEU A 33 2.47 -3.64 -5.28
C LEU A 33 2.72 -3.69 -6.77
N GLU A 34 3.88 -4.17 -7.18
CA GLU A 34 4.15 -4.32 -8.59
C GLU A 34 3.17 -5.31 -9.23
N THR A 35 2.68 -6.26 -8.45
CA THR A 35 1.73 -7.23 -8.95
C THR A 35 0.40 -6.57 -9.32
N ARG A 36 0.20 -5.32 -8.92
CA ARG A 36 -1.03 -4.61 -9.23
C ARG A 36 -0.93 -3.71 -10.44
N PHE A 37 0.20 -3.70 -11.11
CA PHE A 37 0.40 -2.83 -12.25
C PHE A 37 -0.66 -2.98 -13.33
N PRO A 38 -1.08 -4.20 -13.70
CA PRO A 38 -2.12 -4.30 -14.74
C PRO A 38 -3.41 -3.60 -14.36
N GLU A 39 -3.75 -3.64 -13.07
CA GLU A 39 -4.93 -2.95 -12.59
C GLU A 39 -4.71 -1.44 -12.61
N TRP A 40 -3.54 -1.01 -12.14
CA TRP A 40 -3.25 0.42 -12.04
C TRP A 40 -3.22 1.08 -13.42
N GLU A 41 -2.79 0.34 -14.44
CA GLU A 41 -2.75 0.90 -15.79
C GLU A 41 -4.13 1.21 -16.33
N ARG A 42 -5.13 0.50 -15.84
CA ARG A 42 -6.50 0.69 -16.34
C ARG A 42 -7.33 1.66 -15.52
N HIS A 43 -6.85 2.04 -14.34
CA HIS A 43 -7.62 2.91 -13.46
C HIS A 43 -7.01 4.31 -13.42
N PRO A 44 -7.75 5.32 -13.87
CA PRO A 44 -7.18 6.68 -13.90
C PRO A 44 -6.69 7.17 -12.55
N HIS A 45 -7.37 6.77 -11.47
CA HIS A 45 -6.96 7.21 -10.14
C HIS A 45 -5.68 6.56 -9.68
N LEU A 46 -5.45 5.33 -10.11
CA LEU A 46 -4.28 4.57 -9.65
C LEU A 46 -3.09 4.72 -10.57
N HIS A 47 -3.35 5.14 -11.80
CA HIS A 47 -2.29 5.27 -12.80
C HIS A 47 -1.10 6.12 -12.33
N PRO A 48 -1.32 7.23 -11.61
CA PRO A 48 -0.17 8.03 -11.17
C PRO A 48 0.81 7.28 -10.29
N LEU A 49 0.36 6.22 -9.62
CA LEU A 49 1.24 5.45 -8.75
C LEU A 49 2.29 4.67 -9.53
N LEU A 50 2.14 4.54 -10.83
CA LEU A 50 3.16 3.89 -11.65
C LEU A 50 4.44 4.72 -11.74
N ASP A 51 4.36 6.01 -11.43
CA ASP A 51 5.53 6.87 -11.36
C ASP A 51 6.11 6.75 -9.96
N TYR A 52 7.32 6.24 -9.86
CA TYR A 52 7.93 6.02 -8.55
C TYR A 52 8.08 7.31 -7.75
N LYS A 53 8.25 8.44 -8.41
CA LYS A 53 8.36 9.71 -7.69
C LYS A 53 7.08 10.00 -6.92
N ILE A 54 5.94 9.56 -7.46
CA ILE A 54 4.67 9.72 -6.78
C ILE A 54 4.48 8.60 -5.77
N PHE A 55 4.81 7.38 -6.17
CA PHE A 55 4.63 6.22 -5.31
C PHE A 55 5.35 6.40 -3.96
N ARG A 56 6.55 6.93 -3.98
CA ARG A 56 7.35 7.03 -2.77
C ARG A 56 6.85 8.10 -1.80
N ASP A 57 5.89 8.92 -2.22
CA ASP A 57 5.31 9.93 -1.32
C ASP A 57 4.23 9.33 -0.41
N VAL A 58 4.13 8.02 -0.38
CA VAL A 58 3.14 7.32 0.42
C VAL A 58 3.29 7.67 1.90
N THR A 59 2.14 7.76 2.58
CA THR A 59 2.12 7.99 4.02
C THR A 59 1.07 7.08 4.63
N VAL A 60 1.05 7.02 5.96
CA VAL A 60 0.00 6.30 6.67
C VAL A 60 -1.08 7.29 7.03
N GLY A 61 -2.30 7.03 6.58
CA GLY A 61 -3.41 7.92 6.91
C GLY A 61 -3.95 7.67 8.29
N GLU A 62 -4.88 8.52 8.70
CA GLU A 62 -5.46 8.44 10.03
C GLU A 62 -6.21 7.12 10.24
N ASP A 63 -6.68 6.54 9.15
CA ASP A 63 -7.41 5.27 9.24
C ASP A 63 -6.47 4.07 9.15
N GLY A 64 -5.17 4.28 9.20
CA GLY A 64 -4.23 3.16 9.27
C GLY A 64 -4.02 2.44 7.97
N THR A 65 -4.13 3.13 6.84
CA THR A 65 -3.83 2.52 5.55
C THR A 65 -2.88 3.40 4.77
N LEU A 66 -2.37 2.86 3.67
CA LEU A 66 -1.47 3.61 2.81
C LEU A 66 -2.26 4.64 2.02
N GLN A 67 -1.77 5.85 2.00
CA GLN A 67 -2.41 6.91 1.23
C GLN A 67 -1.35 7.78 0.57
N TRP A 68 -1.78 8.47 -0.48
CA TRP A 68 -0.92 9.34 -1.25
C TRP A 68 -1.54 10.73 -1.30
N PRO A 69 -1.12 11.63 -0.39
CA PRO A 69 -1.68 12.98 -0.38
C PRO A 69 -1.42 13.76 -1.67
N SER A 70 -0.39 13.39 -2.42
CA SER A 70 -0.10 14.06 -3.67
C SER A 70 -1.00 13.61 -4.81
N VAL A 71 -1.87 12.62 -4.57
CA VAL A 71 -2.80 12.14 -5.60
C VAL A 71 -4.21 12.34 -5.08
N PRO A 72 -4.82 13.50 -5.33
CA PRO A 72 -6.18 13.75 -4.87
C PRO A 72 -7.19 12.97 -5.71
N VAL A 73 -8.19 12.43 -5.05
CA VAL A 73 -9.28 11.72 -5.71
C VAL A 73 -10.57 12.42 -5.34
N THR A 74 -11.37 12.72 -6.34
CA THR A 74 -12.65 13.38 -6.12
C THR A 74 -13.75 12.35 -6.14
N VAL A 75 -14.53 12.33 -5.07
CA VAL A 75 -15.63 11.37 -4.90
C VAL A 75 -16.92 12.16 -4.71
N THR A 76 -17.96 11.76 -5.43
CA THR A 76 -19.27 12.37 -5.28
C THR A 76 -20.17 11.39 -4.54
N PHE A 77 -20.73 11.84 -3.43
CA PHE A 77 -21.57 10.99 -2.61
C PHE A 77 -22.74 11.82 -2.08
N LEU A 78 -23.93 11.37 -2.31
CA LEU A 78 -25.15 12.05 -1.87
C LEU A 78 -25.19 13.52 -2.33
N GLY A 79 -24.77 13.74 -3.55
CA GLY A 79 -24.80 15.09 -4.13
C GLY A 79 -23.69 15.99 -3.68
N LYS A 80 -22.76 15.50 -2.88
CA LYS A 80 -21.62 16.29 -2.43
C LYS A 80 -20.35 15.77 -3.09
N THR A 81 -19.47 16.68 -3.40
CA THR A 81 -18.18 16.34 -3.98
C THR A 81 -17.09 16.55 -2.94
N ILE A 82 -16.35 15.50 -2.66
CA ILE A 82 -15.30 15.53 -1.66
C ILE A 82 -14.00 15.14 -2.33
N THR A 83 -12.92 15.83 -2.00
CA THR A 83 -11.60 15.48 -2.50
C THR A 83 -10.79 14.91 -1.34
N GLU A 84 -10.26 13.71 -1.55
CA GLU A 84 -9.49 13.02 -0.52
C GLU A 84 -8.22 12.46 -1.13
N PRO A 85 -7.19 12.22 -0.30
CA PRO A 85 -6.00 11.55 -0.81
C PRO A 85 -6.35 10.14 -1.30
N LEU A 86 -5.68 9.72 -2.36
CA LEU A 86 -5.81 8.34 -2.81
C LEU A 86 -5.35 7.41 -1.70
N ASP A 87 -6.13 6.37 -1.41
CA ASP A 87 -5.71 5.37 -0.44
C ASP A 87 -6.05 3.99 -0.95
N LEU A 88 -5.51 2.98 -0.30
CA LEU A 88 -5.78 1.59 -0.63
C LEU A 88 -6.47 0.92 0.54
N ASP A 89 -7.22 -0.12 0.23
CA ASP A 89 -8.01 -0.84 1.25
C ASP A 89 -7.07 -1.60 2.17
N PRO A 90 -7.08 -1.32 3.47
CA PRO A 90 -6.15 -1.99 4.39
C PRO A 90 -6.41 -3.48 4.50
N ILE A 91 -7.65 -3.92 4.30
CA ILE A 91 -7.95 -5.34 4.35
C ILE A 91 -7.22 -6.05 3.22
N VAL A 92 -7.30 -5.51 2.01
CA VAL A 92 -6.63 -6.10 0.87
C VAL A 92 -5.11 -6.02 1.04
N LEU A 93 -4.63 -4.89 1.56
CA LEU A 93 -3.19 -4.73 1.76
C LEU A 93 -2.66 -5.79 2.72
N TYR A 94 -3.38 -6.03 3.82
CA TYR A 94 -2.90 -7.03 4.78
C TYR A 94 -2.94 -8.41 4.17
N GLU A 95 -4.03 -8.75 3.49
CA GLU A 95 -4.21 -10.10 2.95
C GLU A 95 -3.22 -10.42 1.84
N THR A 96 -2.83 -9.42 1.07
CA THR A 96 -1.90 -9.67 -0.02
C THR A 96 -0.44 -9.42 0.37
N SER A 97 -0.19 -8.92 1.58
CA SER A 97 1.17 -8.73 2.05
C SER A 97 1.75 -10.04 2.49
N LYS A 98 3.07 -10.08 2.63
CA LYS A 98 3.76 -11.29 3.09
C LYS A 98 4.72 -10.91 4.20
N PRO A 99 4.96 -11.83 5.14
CA PRO A 99 5.91 -11.54 6.21
C PRO A 99 7.25 -11.15 5.61
N ARG A 100 7.92 -10.22 6.26
CA ARG A 100 9.21 -9.78 5.77
C ARG A 100 10.18 -10.94 5.61
N SER A 101 10.08 -11.92 6.49
CA SER A 101 10.96 -13.07 6.44
C SER A 101 10.82 -13.85 5.15
N ALA A 102 9.71 -13.73 4.45
CA ALA A 102 9.51 -14.43 3.19
C ALA A 102 10.38 -13.87 2.08
N TYR A 103 10.94 -12.69 2.29
CA TYR A 103 11.76 -12.04 1.27
C TYR A 103 13.25 -12.09 1.57
N ARG A 104 13.71 -12.79 2.74
CA ARG A 104 15.05 -12.85 3.07
C ARG A 104 15.77 -13.77 2.44
N LEU A 105 15.68 -14.08 1.97
CA LEU A 105 16.22 -14.81 1.49
C LEU A 105 16.84 -15.47 0.98
N VAL A 106 16.68 -15.68 0.16
CA VAL A 106 17.54 -16.41 -0.47
C VAL A 106 18.78 -15.76 -0.56
N PRO A 107 19.69 -16.13 0.18
CA PRO A 107 20.99 -15.50 0.14
C PRO A 107 21.56 -15.61 -1.24
N VAL A 108 22.29 -14.60 -1.62
CA VAL A 108 22.87 -14.56 -2.92
C VAL A 108 23.78 -15.74 -3.16
N GLU A 109 24.48 -16.17 -2.13
CA GLU A 109 25.38 -17.26 -2.30
C GLU A 109 24.63 -18.52 -2.68
N GLU A 110 23.39 -18.65 -2.30
CA GLU A 110 22.66 -19.80 -2.74
C GLU A 110 22.31 -19.72 -4.20
N ALA A 111 22.20 -18.52 -4.68
CA ALA A 111 21.92 -18.34 -6.08
C ALA A 111 23.15 -18.64 -6.91
N ALA A 112 24.27 -18.61 -6.32
CA ALA A 112 25.50 -18.82 -7.06
C ALA A 112 25.64 -20.27 -7.45
#